data_f6a849ef77d3bc833c25f48ff401fcd0
#
_entry.id   f6a849ef77d3bc833c25f48ff401fcd0
#
_cell.length_a   1.000
_cell.length_b   1.000
_cell.length_c   1.000
_cell.angle_alpha   90.00
_cell.angle_beta   90.00
_cell.angle_gamma   90.00
#
_symmetry.space_group_name_H-M   'P 1'
#
loop_
_entity.id
_entity.type
_entity.pdbx_description
1 polymer ?
#
loop_
_entity_poly.entity_id
_entity_poly.type
_entity_poly.pdbx_seq_one_letter_code
_entity_poly.pdbx_strand_id
1 'polypeptide(L)'
;MLLLGLVASAAVARADVYSWTDDEGVVHFTNLKPQGGKWKKVLASEPDRGSKASAQRGSCDRCDKVSSTDTSPERFHRYDQFIQEASDLYRIPVPLIRAVIKVESDYDTRVVSSMDCKGLMQVHPAVEVDMGSTGDIFDPRTNIMTGTRLLRWLANRVDGDLVLTIAGYHAGLGSLAKYGYTVPPFKYTRTYLKMVLDRYYQYKAEETRTRAK
;
A
#
# COMPACT_ATOMS: atom_id res chain seq x y z
N MET A 1 47.82 -15.42 10.95
CA MET A 1 46.43 -15.66 11.33
C MET A 1 45.52 -14.75 10.46
N LEU A 2 44.93 -15.31 9.40
CA LEU A 2 43.96 -14.58 8.55
C LEU A 2 42.57 -14.74 9.17
N LEU A 3 41.97 -13.65 9.61
CA LEU A 3 40.55 -13.61 9.97
C LEU A 3 39.72 -13.55 8.69
N LEU A 4 39.09 -14.66 8.31
CA LEU A 4 38.04 -14.67 7.30
C LEU A 4 36.79 -14.03 7.91
N GLY A 5 36.47 -12.80 7.50
CA GLY A 5 35.21 -12.16 7.82
C GLY A 5 34.06 -12.85 7.11
N LEU A 6 33.17 -13.50 7.88
CA LEU A 6 31.93 -14.08 7.39
C LEU A 6 30.97 -12.92 7.04
N VAL A 7 30.87 -12.56 5.77
CA VAL A 7 29.84 -11.64 5.29
C VAL A 7 28.51 -12.40 5.30
N ALA A 8 27.73 -12.22 6.36
CA ALA A 8 26.37 -12.72 6.39
C ALA A 8 25.55 -11.96 5.34
N SER A 9 25.27 -12.60 4.23
CA SER A 9 24.32 -12.10 3.22
C SER A 9 22.95 -12.04 3.88
N ALA A 10 22.48 -10.82 4.18
CA ALA A 10 21.12 -10.62 4.65
C ALA A 10 20.18 -11.06 3.53
N ALA A 11 19.54 -12.21 3.71
CA ALA A 11 18.48 -12.66 2.82
C ALA A 11 17.36 -11.62 2.86
N VAL A 12 17.16 -10.91 1.76
CA VAL A 12 16.02 -10.01 1.59
C VAL A 12 14.75 -10.84 1.73
N ALA A 13 14.00 -10.59 2.81
CA ALA A 13 12.73 -11.27 3.05
C ALA A 13 11.79 -10.97 1.87
N ARG A 14 11.61 -11.95 1.01
CA ARG A 14 10.70 -11.90 -0.14
C ARG A 14 9.30 -12.14 0.39
N ALA A 15 8.46 -11.14 0.35
CA ALA A 15 7.06 -11.27 0.73
C ALA A 15 6.22 -11.52 -0.53
N ASP A 16 6.04 -12.79 -0.86
CA ASP A 16 5.10 -13.22 -1.88
C ASP A 16 3.65 -13.01 -1.38
N VAL A 17 2.71 -12.80 -2.28
CA VAL A 17 1.29 -12.84 -1.96
C VAL A 17 0.69 -14.13 -2.51
N TYR A 18 -0.02 -14.82 -1.65
CA TYR A 18 -0.69 -16.09 -1.93
C TYR A 18 -2.19 -15.88 -1.93
N SER A 19 -2.92 -16.64 -2.74
CA SER A 19 -4.37 -16.73 -2.65
C SER A 19 -4.82 -18.18 -2.69
N TRP A 20 -5.95 -18.46 -2.03
CA TRP A 20 -6.69 -19.72 -2.13
C TRP A 20 -8.19 -19.41 -2.10
N THR A 21 -8.99 -20.35 -2.54
CA THR A 21 -10.44 -20.28 -2.45
C THR A 21 -10.86 -21.37 -1.48
N ASP A 22 -11.68 -20.99 -0.48
CA ASP A 22 -12.25 -21.97 0.44
C ASP A 22 -13.43 -22.75 -0.19
N ASP A 23 -13.99 -23.66 0.59
CA ASP A 23 -15.10 -24.52 0.12
C ASP A 23 -16.40 -23.74 -0.09
N GLU A 24 -16.53 -22.54 0.47
CA GLU A 24 -17.66 -21.62 0.29
C GLU A 24 -17.48 -20.69 -0.92
N GLY A 25 -16.34 -20.84 -1.65
CA GLY A 25 -16.03 -20.03 -2.83
C GLY A 25 -15.44 -18.64 -2.51
N VAL A 26 -15.07 -18.38 -1.26
CA VAL A 26 -14.42 -17.12 -0.85
C VAL A 26 -12.96 -17.16 -1.23
N VAL A 27 -12.47 -16.10 -1.87
CA VAL A 27 -11.05 -15.96 -2.22
C VAL A 27 -10.30 -15.23 -1.12
N HIS A 28 -9.36 -15.92 -0.52
CA HIS A 28 -8.45 -15.41 0.50
C HIS A 28 -7.13 -14.95 -0.10
N PHE A 29 -6.51 -13.95 0.55
CA PHE A 29 -5.17 -13.46 0.20
C PHE A 29 -4.35 -13.31 1.48
N THR A 30 -3.04 -13.63 1.40
CA THR A 30 -2.11 -13.45 2.51
C THR A 30 -0.68 -13.27 1.99
N ASN A 31 0.15 -12.58 2.76
CA ASN A 31 1.61 -12.52 2.54
C ASN A 31 2.37 -13.61 3.31
N LEU A 32 1.67 -14.38 4.13
CA LEU A 32 2.23 -15.55 4.81
C LEU A 32 2.00 -16.80 3.96
N LYS A 33 3.06 -17.59 3.73
CA LYS A 33 2.91 -18.81 2.95
C LYS A 33 1.98 -19.79 3.70
N PRO A 34 0.81 -20.15 3.11
CA PRO A 34 -0.11 -21.08 3.76
C PRO A 34 0.53 -22.46 3.96
N GLN A 35 0.28 -23.07 5.12
CA GLN A 35 0.68 -24.44 5.40
C GLN A 35 -0.47 -25.38 5.01
N GLY A 36 -0.32 -26.07 3.88
CA GLY A 36 -1.32 -27.00 3.34
C GLY A 36 -2.38 -26.32 2.45
N GLY A 37 -3.25 -27.13 1.85
CA GLY A 37 -4.32 -26.66 0.97
C GLY A 37 -3.91 -26.29 -0.45
N LYS A 38 -4.92 -25.93 -1.27
CA LYS A 38 -4.71 -25.48 -2.66
C LYS A 38 -4.58 -23.96 -2.71
N TRP A 39 -3.36 -23.48 -2.74
CA TRP A 39 -3.08 -22.05 -2.88
C TRP A 39 -2.25 -21.78 -4.15
N LYS A 40 -2.33 -20.57 -4.66
CA LYS A 40 -1.49 -20.09 -5.75
C LYS A 40 -0.78 -18.80 -5.34
N LYS A 41 0.45 -18.63 -5.81
CA LYS A 41 1.18 -17.40 -5.70
C LYS A 41 0.62 -16.40 -6.74
N VAL A 42 0.07 -15.28 -6.31
CA VAL A 42 -0.57 -14.29 -7.19
C VAL A 42 0.29 -13.07 -7.44
N LEU A 43 1.27 -12.80 -6.56
CA LEU A 43 2.32 -11.80 -6.76
C LEU A 43 3.66 -12.40 -6.35
N ALA A 44 4.63 -12.32 -7.25
CA ALA A 44 6.01 -12.69 -6.96
C ALA A 44 6.80 -11.45 -6.60
N SER A 45 7.67 -11.55 -5.62
CA SER A 45 8.58 -10.47 -5.23
C SER A 45 9.75 -10.23 -6.20
N GLU A 46 9.78 -10.90 -7.35
CA GLU A 46 10.78 -10.64 -8.39
C GLU A 46 10.25 -9.65 -9.44
N PRO A 47 11.05 -8.66 -9.86
CA PRO A 47 10.74 -7.92 -11.06
C PRO A 47 10.76 -8.89 -12.24
N ASP A 48 9.65 -9.02 -12.94
CA ASP A 48 9.55 -9.76 -14.19
C ASP A 48 10.57 -9.19 -15.19
N ARG A 49 11.63 -9.98 -15.47
CA ARG A 49 12.65 -9.63 -16.45
C ARG A 49 12.09 -9.81 -17.86
N GLY A 50 11.11 -9.02 -18.23
CA GLY A 50 10.72 -9.02 -19.64
C GLY A 50 9.29 -8.79 -20.02
N SER A 51 8.35 -8.66 -19.13
CA SER A 51 7.05 -8.17 -19.54
C SER A 51 7.13 -6.64 -19.69
N LYS A 52 7.05 -6.15 -20.91
CA LYS A 52 6.56 -4.80 -21.19
C LYS A 52 5.11 -4.80 -20.68
N ALA A 53 4.95 -4.65 -19.36
CA ALA A 53 3.67 -4.43 -18.75
C ALA A 53 3.17 -3.09 -19.31
N SER A 54 2.40 -3.17 -20.39
CA SER A 54 1.47 -2.12 -20.73
C SER A 54 0.65 -1.92 -19.46
N ALA A 55 0.82 -0.77 -18.85
CA ALA A 55 0.04 -0.35 -17.71
C ALA A 55 -1.41 -0.21 -18.16
N GLN A 56 -2.10 -1.34 -18.31
CA GLN A 56 -3.54 -1.36 -18.36
C GLN A 56 -4.00 -0.92 -16.97
N ARG A 57 -4.27 0.38 -16.88
CA ARG A 57 -4.93 0.99 -15.73
C ARG A 57 -6.26 0.26 -15.56
N GLY A 58 -6.32 -0.67 -14.61
CA GLY A 58 -7.58 -1.24 -14.22
C GLY A 58 -8.49 -0.09 -13.76
N SER A 59 -9.59 0.13 -14.44
CA SER A 59 -10.57 1.11 -14.01
C SER A 59 -11.19 0.62 -12.72
N CYS A 60 -10.85 1.28 -11.62
CA CYS A 60 -11.63 1.22 -10.41
C CYS A 60 -12.76 2.23 -10.58
N ASP A 61 -14.01 1.79 -10.68
CA ASP A 61 -15.17 2.69 -10.91
C ASP A 61 -15.45 3.59 -9.68
N ARG A 62 -14.81 3.32 -8.55
CA ARG A 62 -14.84 4.12 -7.32
C ARG A 62 -13.53 4.86 -7.01
N CYS A 63 -12.42 4.42 -7.61
CA CYS A 63 -11.22 5.22 -7.62
C CYS A 63 -11.38 6.18 -8.77
N ASP A 64 -11.81 7.40 -8.50
CA ASP A 64 -11.86 8.44 -9.51
C ASP A 64 -10.49 8.46 -10.18
N LYS A 65 -10.48 8.44 -11.51
CA LYS A 65 -9.23 8.52 -12.29
C LYS A 65 -8.63 9.89 -12.04
N VAL A 66 -7.86 9.98 -10.98
CA VAL A 66 -7.14 11.21 -10.71
C VAL A 66 -5.94 11.23 -11.63
N SER A 67 -6.03 12.08 -12.64
CA SER A 67 -4.85 12.50 -13.39
C SER A 67 -4.28 13.68 -12.65
N SER A 68 -3.10 13.51 -12.06
CA SER A 68 -2.36 14.65 -11.51
C SER A 68 -2.20 15.72 -12.58
N THR A 69 -2.49 16.95 -12.23
CA THR A 69 -2.24 18.13 -13.07
C THR A 69 -0.73 18.41 -13.15
N ASP A 70 0.04 17.98 -12.17
CA ASP A 70 1.50 18.05 -12.17
C ASP A 70 2.09 16.81 -12.84
N THR A 71 2.69 17.01 -14.02
CA THR A 71 3.36 15.96 -14.81
C THR A 71 4.86 15.89 -14.55
N SER A 72 5.40 16.75 -13.67
CA SER A 72 6.84 16.81 -13.38
C SER A 72 7.33 15.52 -12.70
N PRO A 73 8.52 14.98 -13.05
CA PRO A 73 9.11 13.84 -12.36
C PRO A 73 9.41 14.12 -10.88
N GLU A 74 9.70 15.37 -10.53
CA GLU A 74 10.05 15.84 -9.20
C GLU A 74 8.89 15.65 -8.21
N ARG A 75 7.64 15.57 -8.67
CA ARG A 75 6.47 15.36 -7.80
C ARG A 75 6.61 14.10 -6.95
N PHE A 76 7.29 13.07 -7.45
CA PHE A 76 7.47 11.80 -6.74
C PHE A 76 8.43 11.89 -5.54
N HIS A 77 9.23 12.97 -5.47
CA HIS A 77 10.22 13.19 -4.41
C HIS A 77 9.92 14.41 -3.54
N ARG A 78 8.99 15.26 -3.96
CA ARG A 78 8.67 16.53 -3.30
C ARG A 78 8.27 16.37 -1.84
N TYR A 79 7.71 15.24 -1.45
CA TYR A 79 7.19 14.98 -0.11
C TYR A 79 8.00 13.94 0.67
N ASP A 80 9.21 13.61 0.20
CA ASP A 80 10.05 12.56 0.80
C ASP A 80 10.32 12.79 2.28
N GLN A 81 10.53 14.04 2.69
CA GLN A 81 10.74 14.39 4.10
C GLN A 81 9.52 14.04 4.96
N PHE A 82 8.31 14.37 4.51
CA PHE A 82 7.09 14.08 5.27
C PHE A 82 6.76 12.59 5.27
N ILE A 83 7.06 11.89 4.18
CA ILE A 83 6.91 10.44 4.07
C ILE A 83 7.88 9.74 5.04
N GLN A 84 9.12 10.20 5.12
CA GLN A 84 10.11 9.65 6.06
C GLN A 84 9.69 9.92 7.51
N GLU A 85 9.28 11.14 7.84
CA GLU A 85 8.77 11.51 9.17
C GLU A 85 7.60 10.61 9.59
N ALA A 86 6.61 10.41 8.70
CA ALA A 86 5.47 9.55 8.97
C ALA A 86 5.88 8.07 9.12
N SER A 87 6.80 7.60 8.29
CA SER A 87 7.36 6.25 8.38
C SER A 87 8.03 6.01 9.74
N ASP A 88 8.86 6.94 10.19
CA ASP A 88 9.59 6.84 11.45
C ASP A 88 8.64 6.87 12.66
N LEU A 89 7.61 7.72 12.61
CA LEU A 89 6.65 7.86 13.70
C LEU A 89 5.70 6.65 13.78
N TYR A 90 5.13 6.24 12.67
CA TYR A 90 4.09 5.20 12.65
C TYR A 90 4.62 3.81 12.31
N ARG A 91 5.91 3.65 12.03
CA ARG A 91 6.53 2.36 11.67
C ARG A 91 5.84 1.70 10.47
N ILE A 92 5.43 2.49 9.49
CA ILE A 92 4.94 2.05 8.19
C ILE A 92 6.07 2.24 7.17
N PRO A 93 6.43 1.21 6.38
CA PRO A 93 7.53 1.33 5.43
C PRO A 93 7.32 2.44 4.40
N VAL A 94 8.36 3.25 4.14
CA VAL A 94 8.36 4.31 3.09
C VAL A 94 7.80 3.81 1.76
N PRO A 95 8.20 2.63 1.23
CA PRO A 95 7.63 2.09 0.01
C PRO A 95 6.10 1.91 0.05
N LEU A 96 5.53 1.56 1.20
CA LEU A 96 4.08 1.41 1.32
C LEU A 96 3.36 2.75 1.30
N ILE A 97 3.86 3.75 2.03
CA ILE A 97 3.29 5.11 2.03
C ILE A 97 3.32 5.68 0.61
N ARG A 98 4.45 5.57 -0.09
CA ARG A 98 4.59 6.02 -1.48
C ARG A 98 3.63 5.28 -2.43
N ALA A 99 3.44 3.98 -2.24
CA ALA A 99 2.53 3.18 -3.05
C ALA A 99 1.08 3.63 -2.89
N VAL A 100 0.65 3.90 -1.66
CA VAL A 100 -0.69 4.44 -1.38
C VAL A 100 -0.86 5.82 -2.02
N ILE A 101 0.05 6.78 -1.78
CA ILE A 101 -0.01 8.11 -2.38
C ILE A 101 -0.08 8.02 -3.91
N LYS A 102 0.73 7.16 -4.52
CA LYS A 102 0.74 6.97 -5.99
C LYS A 102 -0.60 6.49 -6.53
N VAL A 103 -1.25 5.58 -5.82
CA VAL A 103 -2.53 5.00 -6.26
C VAL A 103 -3.70 5.95 -5.97
N GLU A 104 -3.67 6.65 -4.82
CA GLU A 104 -4.75 7.53 -4.38
C GLU A 104 -4.83 8.85 -5.16
N SER A 105 -3.69 9.49 -5.41
CA SER A 105 -3.67 10.86 -5.96
C SER A 105 -2.66 11.07 -7.10
N ASP A 106 -1.79 10.11 -7.39
CA ASP A 106 -0.61 10.35 -8.25
C ASP A 106 0.23 11.56 -7.80
N TYR A 107 0.30 11.76 -6.46
CA TYR A 107 0.99 12.88 -5.81
C TYR A 107 0.34 14.27 -6.00
N ASP A 108 -0.92 14.35 -6.39
CA ASP A 108 -1.68 15.61 -6.43
C ASP A 108 -2.29 15.90 -5.06
N THR A 109 -1.93 17.06 -4.47
CA THR A 109 -2.38 17.48 -3.14
C THR A 109 -3.81 17.99 -3.10
N ARG A 110 -4.39 18.35 -4.25
CA ARG A 110 -5.69 19.03 -4.33
C ARG A 110 -6.84 18.15 -4.78
N VAL A 111 -6.57 16.86 -4.98
CA VAL A 111 -7.60 15.92 -5.38
C VAL A 111 -8.68 15.78 -4.33
N VAL A 112 -9.92 15.81 -4.80
CA VAL A 112 -11.11 15.45 -4.03
C VAL A 112 -11.88 14.40 -4.82
N SER A 113 -12.15 13.25 -4.20
CA SER A 113 -12.94 12.20 -4.82
C SER A 113 -14.45 12.47 -4.70
N SER A 114 -15.27 11.72 -5.43
CA SER A 114 -16.73 11.75 -5.31
C SER A 114 -17.24 11.37 -3.91
N MET A 115 -16.41 10.73 -3.11
CA MET A 115 -16.67 10.36 -1.71
C MET A 115 -16.09 11.35 -0.71
N ASP A 116 -15.72 12.56 -1.14
CA ASP A 116 -15.09 13.61 -0.32
C ASP A 116 -13.76 13.22 0.31
N CYS A 117 -13.07 12.21 -0.25
CA CYS A 117 -11.69 11.90 0.15
C CYS A 117 -10.74 12.94 -0.42
N LYS A 118 -9.75 13.41 0.38
CA LYS A 118 -8.94 14.59 0.08
C LYS A 118 -7.45 14.33 0.07
N GLY A 119 -6.76 14.97 -0.86
CA GLY A 119 -5.31 15.12 -0.89
C GLY A 119 -4.54 13.86 -1.22
N LEU A 120 -3.26 13.86 -0.88
CA LEU A 120 -2.25 12.87 -1.29
C LEU A 120 -2.63 11.42 -0.98
N MET A 121 -3.17 11.16 0.21
CA MET A 121 -3.57 9.83 0.66
C MET A 121 -5.09 9.64 0.67
N GLN A 122 -5.85 10.55 0.06
CA GLN A 122 -7.31 10.50 -0.05
C GLN A 122 -7.99 10.22 1.31
N VAL A 123 -7.73 11.12 2.26
CA VAL A 123 -8.29 11.02 3.61
C VAL A 123 -9.75 11.46 3.60
N HIS A 124 -10.64 10.58 4.07
CA HIS A 124 -12.07 10.90 4.22
C HIS A 124 -12.31 11.75 5.48
N PRO A 125 -13.28 12.71 5.51
CA PRO A 125 -13.54 13.54 6.68
C PRO A 125 -13.77 12.78 7.99
N ALA A 126 -14.45 11.64 7.96
CA ALA A 126 -14.61 10.81 9.16
C ALA A 126 -13.26 10.29 9.68
N VAL A 127 -12.30 9.98 8.78
CA VAL A 127 -10.95 9.55 9.17
C VAL A 127 -10.16 10.72 9.76
N GLU A 128 -10.35 11.95 9.28
CA GLU A 128 -9.73 13.13 9.89
C GLU A 128 -10.11 13.23 11.37
N VAL A 129 -11.40 13.05 11.67
CA VAL A 129 -11.93 13.07 13.04
C VAL A 129 -11.39 11.89 13.86
N ASP A 130 -11.52 10.67 13.33
CA ASP A 130 -11.12 9.44 14.04
C ASP A 130 -9.61 9.39 14.33
N MET A 131 -8.81 9.95 13.43
CA MET A 131 -7.36 10.03 13.61
C MET A 131 -6.93 11.28 14.40
N GLY A 132 -7.85 12.15 14.80
CA GLY A 132 -7.54 13.39 15.51
C GLY A 132 -6.63 14.31 14.70
N SER A 133 -6.87 14.40 13.40
CA SER A 133 -6.14 15.31 12.52
C SER A 133 -6.47 16.76 12.87
N THR A 134 -5.46 17.60 12.93
CA THR A 134 -5.59 19.04 13.17
C THR A 134 -4.91 19.81 12.05
N GLY A 135 -5.55 20.85 11.53
CA GLY A 135 -5.01 21.67 10.43
C GLY A 135 -5.69 21.39 9.09
N ASP A 136 -5.11 21.97 8.02
CA ASP A 136 -5.61 21.79 6.66
C ASP A 136 -5.27 20.41 6.13
N ILE A 137 -6.28 19.62 5.77
CA ILE A 137 -6.07 18.29 5.21
C ILE A 137 -5.44 18.32 3.80
N PHE A 138 -5.45 19.44 3.12
CA PHE A 138 -4.73 19.63 1.86
C PHE A 138 -3.25 19.99 2.06
N ASP A 139 -2.83 20.30 3.30
CA ASP A 139 -1.41 20.41 3.62
C ASP A 139 -0.74 19.02 3.48
N PRO A 140 0.34 18.92 2.70
CA PRO A 140 0.96 17.63 2.40
C PRO A 140 1.38 16.86 3.64
N ARG A 141 1.97 17.54 4.63
CA ARG A 141 2.42 16.90 5.86
C ARG A 141 1.25 16.38 6.68
N THR A 142 0.22 17.21 6.89
CA THR A 142 -1.00 16.83 7.62
C THR A 142 -1.66 15.62 6.99
N ASN A 143 -1.80 15.62 5.66
CA ASN A 143 -2.43 14.53 4.92
C ASN A 143 -1.65 13.21 5.04
N ILE A 144 -0.32 13.25 4.80
CA ILE A 144 0.55 12.06 4.90
C ILE A 144 0.55 11.50 6.32
N MET A 145 0.65 12.35 7.34
CA MET A 145 0.62 11.93 8.74
C MET A 145 -0.71 11.24 9.09
N THR A 146 -1.84 11.83 8.68
CA THR A 146 -3.19 11.29 8.94
C THR A 146 -3.41 9.95 8.23
N GLY A 147 -3.10 9.85 6.95
CA GLY A 147 -3.24 8.62 6.18
C GLY A 147 -2.31 7.50 6.67
N THR A 148 -1.07 7.84 7.04
CA THR A 148 -0.11 6.86 7.58
C THR A 148 -0.53 6.39 8.99
N ARG A 149 -1.09 7.28 9.81
CA ARG A 149 -1.69 6.91 11.10
C ARG A 149 -2.84 5.91 10.92
N LEU A 150 -3.71 6.12 9.91
CA LEU A 150 -4.77 5.17 9.57
C LEU A 150 -4.18 3.80 9.17
N LEU A 151 -3.13 3.76 8.33
CA LEU A 151 -2.46 2.51 7.98
C LEU A 151 -1.96 1.77 9.22
N ARG A 152 -1.32 2.48 10.16
CA ARG A 152 -0.85 1.87 11.43
C ARG A 152 -2.01 1.38 12.28
N TRP A 153 -3.07 2.18 12.39
CA TRP A 153 -4.26 1.83 13.15
C TRP A 153 -4.92 0.56 12.60
N LEU A 154 -5.00 0.41 11.28
CA LEU A 154 -5.49 -0.80 10.61
C LEU A 154 -4.55 -1.99 10.85
N ALA A 155 -3.25 -1.81 10.62
CA ALA A 155 -2.26 -2.87 10.81
C ALA A 155 -2.32 -3.48 12.21
N ASN A 156 -2.50 -2.65 13.24
CA ASN A 156 -2.64 -3.12 14.61
C ASN A 156 -3.91 -3.97 14.85
N ARG A 157 -4.92 -3.86 14.00
CA ARG A 157 -6.20 -4.61 14.10
C ARG A 157 -6.25 -5.88 13.27
N VAL A 158 -5.30 -6.04 12.39
CA VAL A 158 -5.17 -7.21 11.52
C VAL A 158 -3.82 -7.92 11.70
N ASP A 159 -3.25 -7.84 12.90
CA ASP A 159 -2.00 -8.51 13.31
C ASP A 159 -0.82 -8.26 12.35
N GLY A 160 -0.78 -7.07 11.74
CA GLY A 160 0.27 -6.68 10.79
C GLY A 160 0.14 -7.31 9.40
N ASP A 161 -0.97 -7.97 9.10
CA ASP A 161 -1.21 -8.48 7.74
C ASP A 161 -1.26 -7.32 6.74
N LEU A 162 -0.28 -7.30 5.83
CA LEU A 162 -0.13 -6.25 4.83
C LEU A 162 -1.33 -6.19 3.88
N VAL A 163 -1.84 -7.35 3.48
CA VAL A 163 -2.93 -7.46 2.51
C VAL A 163 -4.22 -6.93 3.12
N LEU A 164 -4.52 -7.32 4.36
CA LEU A 164 -5.69 -6.85 5.09
C LEU A 164 -5.57 -5.37 5.46
N THR A 165 -4.36 -4.90 5.80
CA THR A 165 -4.11 -3.47 6.04
C THR A 165 -4.47 -2.62 4.83
N ILE A 166 -3.99 -2.99 3.63
CA ILE A 166 -4.27 -2.29 2.38
C ILE A 166 -5.76 -2.40 2.00
N ALA A 167 -6.34 -3.59 2.14
CA ALA A 167 -7.76 -3.80 1.86
C ALA A 167 -8.65 -2.97 2.80
N GLY A 168 -8.30 -2.91 4.08
CA GLY A 168 -8.99 -2.12 5.10
C GLY A 168 -8.86 -0.62 4.89
N TYR A 169 -7.72 -0.15 4.37
CA TYR A 169 -7.54 1.25 4.01
C TYR A 169 -8.58 1.71 2.99
N HIS A 170 -8.82 0.90 1.97
CA HIS A 170 -9.76 1.21 0.90
C HIS A 170 -11.22 0.89 1.25
N ALA A 171 -11.49 -0.27 1.86
CA ALA A 171 -12.85 -0.76 2.10
C ALA A 171 -13.40 -0.42 3.48
N GLY A 172 -12.54 0.04 4.40
CA GLY A 172 -12.86 0.26 5.80
C GLY A 172 -12.81 -1.02 6.65
N LEU A 173 -12.45 -0.87 7.93
CA LEU A 173 -12.40 -1.98 8.89
C LEU A 173 -13.74 -2.70 9.04
N GLY A 174 -14.86 -1.95 9.00
CA GLY A 174 -16.20 -2.54 9.07
C GLY A 174 -16.49 -3.53 7.95
N SER A 175 -15.98 -3.26 6.74
CA SER A 175 -16.07 -4.21 5.63
C SER A 175 -15.22 -5.46 5.87
N LEU A 176 -14.00 -5.32 6.39
CA LEU A 176 -13.18 -6.48 6.75
C LEU A 176 -13.89 -7.34 7.80
N ALA A 177 -14.41 -6.72 8.86
CA ALA A 177 -15.13 -7.43 9.92
C ALA A 177 -16.36 -8.16 9.39
N LYS A 178 -17.15 -7.52 8.52
CA LYS A 178 -18.33 -8.13 7.89
C LYS A 178 -17.96 -9.39 7.07
N TYR A 179 -16.79 -9.44 6.50
CA TYR A 179 -16.29 -10.59 5.73
C TYR A 179 -15.27 -11.44 6.49
N GLY A 180 -15.39 -11.50 7.83
CA GLY A 180 -14.57 -12.39 8.66
C GLY A 180 -13.07 -12.10 8.61
N TYR A 181 -12.68 -10.83 8.47
CA TYR A 181 -11.29 -10.39 8.29
C TYR A 181 -10.59 -11.04 7.09
N THR A 182 -11.32 -11.13 5.98
CA THR A 182 -10.76 -11.48 4.68
C THR A 182 -10.85 -10.29 3.73
N VAL A 183 -10.20 -10.38 2.56
CA VAL A 183 -10.35 -9.35 1.53
C VAL A 183 -11.77 -9.35 1.00
N PRO A 184 -12.55 -8.27 1.18
CA PRO A 184 -13.92 -8.21 0.71
C PRO A 184 -14.05 -8.55 -0.79
N PRO A 185 -15.13 -9.24 -1.23
CA PRO A 185 -15.30 -9.69 -2.59
C PRO A 185 -15.61 -8.56 -3.59
N PHE A 186 -15.33 -7.32 -3.21
CA PHE A 186 -15.56 -6.16 -4.07
C PHE A 186 -14.47 -6.06 -5.15
N LYS A 187 -14.87 -6.01 -6.42
CA LYS A 187 -13.92 -5.90 -7.54
C LYS A 187 -12.96 -4.71 -7.39
N TYR A 188 -13.48 -3.55 -6.98
CA TYR A 188 -12.67 -2.34 -6.79
C TYR A 188 -11.66 -2.48 -5.65
N THR A 189 -12.00 -3.10 -4.50
CA THR A 189 -11.05 -3.34 -3.41
C THR A 189 -9.92 -4.29 -3.85
N ARG A 190 -10.24 -5.34 -4.61
CA ARG A 190 -9.24 -6.27 -5.15
C ARG A 190 -8.33 -5.60 -6.18
N THR A 191 -8.89 -4.73 -7.03
CA THR A 191 -8.10 -3.94 -7.99
C THR A 191 -7.19 -2.96 -7.28
N TYR A 192 -7.69 -2.23 -6.28
CA TYR A 192 -6.91 -1.33 -5.45
C TYR A 192 -5.76 -2.05 -4.75
N LEU A 193 -6.07 -3.16 -4.07
CA LEU A 193 -5.09 -4.00 -3.40
C LEU A 193 -3.96 -4.39 -4.35
N LYS A 194 -4.31 -4.86 -5.57
CA LYS A 194 -3.31 -5.23 -6.57
C LYS A 194 -2.44 -4.03 -6.96
N MET A 195 -3.05 -2.87 -7.24
CA MET A 195 -2.32 -1.66 -7.64
C MET A 195 -1.34 -1.20 -6.57
N VAL A 196 -1.75 -1.17 -5.29
CA VAL A 196 -0.89 -0.77 -4.18
C VAL A 196 0.24 -1.76 -3.97
N LEU A 197 -0.04 -3.08 -4.01
CA LEU A 197 0.98 -4.11 -3.86
C LEU A 197 2.02 -4.07 -4.99
N ASP A 198 1.60 -3.93 -6.25
CA ASP A 198 2.52 -3.81 -7.39
C ASP A 198 3.48 -2.62 -7.20
N ARG A 199 2.96 -1.46 -6.76
CA ARG A 199 3.78 -0.27 -6.48
C ARG A 199 4.67 -0.44 -5.25
N TYR A 200 4.15 -1.02 -4.19
CA TYR A 200 4.92 -1.31 -2.97
C TYR A 200 6.16 -2.16 -3.28
N TYR A 201 6.00 -3.26 -4.02
CA TYR A 201 7.13 -4.11 -4.36
C TYR A 201 8.11 -3.46 -5.33
N GLN A 202 7.63 -2.65 -6.28
CA GLN A 202 8.47 -1.84 -7.14
C GLN A 202 9.35 -0.89 -6.31
N TYR A 203 8.77 -0.06 -5.44
CA TYR A 203 9.50 0.90 -4.62
C TYR A 203 10.44 0.22 -3.61
N LYS A 204 10.03 -0.91 -3.04
CA LYS A 204 10.88 -1.69 -2.16
C LYS A 204 12.13 -2.23 -2.88
N ALA A 205 11.99 -2.69 -4.11
CA ALA A 205 13.11 -3.14 -4.93
C ALA A 205 14.05 -1.99 -5.31
N GLU A 206 13.52 -0.79 -5.58
CA GLU A 206 14.29 0.43 -5.84
C GLU A 206 15.11 0.85 -4.61
N GLU A 207 14.49 0.88 -3.43
CA GLU A 207 15.16 1.19 -2.15
C GLU A 207 16.32 0.23 -1.87
N THR A 208 16.11 -1.08 -2.07
CA THR A 208 17.15 -2.09 -1.89
C THR A 208 18.34 -1.88 -2.82
N ARG A 209 18.08 -1.52 -4.08
CA ARG A 209 19.14 -1.22 -5.07
C ARG A 209 19.93 0.03 -4.72
N THR A 210 19.28 1.05 -4.17
CA THR A 210 19.93 2.31 -3.78
C THR A 210 20.82 2.11 -2.54
N ARG A 211 20.41 1.27 -1.59
CA ARG A 211 21.21 0.95 -0.40
C ARG A 211 22.41 0.04 -0.67
N ALA A 212 22.43 -0.67 -1.80
CA ALA A 212 23.50 -1.59 -2.18
C ALA A 212 24.63 -0.92 -2.97
N LYS A 213 24.48 0.36 -3.31
CA LYS A 213 25.50 1.22 -3.96
C LYS A 213 26.24 2.05 -2.94
#